data_f3f93507a70f885c64c3cc1d659838c7
#
_entry.id   f3f93507a70f885c64c3cc1d659838c7
#
_cell.length_a   1.000
_cell.length_b   1.000
_cell.length_c   1.000
_cell.angle_alpha   90.00
_cell.angle_beta   90.00
_cell.angle_gamma   90.00
#
_symmetry.space_group_name_H-M   'P 1'
#
loop_
_entity.id
_entity.type
_entity.pdbx_description
1 polymer ?
#
loop_
_entity_poly.entity_id
_entity_poly.type
_entity_poly.pdbx_seq_one_letter_code
_entity_poly.pdbx_strand_id
1 'polypeptide(L)'
;MANQMFCFQCEQTAGCSGCTGAAGVCGKKADTAKLQDKLTGLLINLARAASENEHLRNDSTDRLVLDALFTTITNVNFNNETIRDLISRVEAEVRRLSPMCPTCAVPCGKTEQFDMDTIWTADEDIRSLKSLILFGIRGMAAYAYHAAVLGYTDSEVNSFFYKGLFAVGEKDWGMNELLPIVLEVGEVNLKCMALLDKANTETYGDPVPVKVPLTVEKGPFIVITGHDLYDLKLLLEQTEGKGINIYTHGEMLPAHGYPELKKYPHLKGNFGTAWQNQQKEFADIPAPILFTTNCLMPPKPSYSDKVFTTEVVSYPEIVHVGEDKDFTPVIEKALALRGYPEDRRFTGINGGDSVMTGFARNAVLSHAGEIVEAVKAKKISRFFLVAGCDGAKPGRNYYTDFVKQTPEDSMILTLACGKYRFNDLDLGEIGGLPRIMDMGQCNDAYSAIQVAAALADAFGCGVNDLPLSMVLSWYEQKAVCILLSLLHLGIRNILLGPTLPAFISPNVLNFLVEKYNIAPTTTPENDLKKILG
;
A
#
# COMPACT_ATOMS: atom_id res chain seq x y z
N MET A 1 -3.36 25.29 -22.87
CA MET A 1 -3.83 24.75 -21.58
C MET A 1 -4.42 23.32 -21.66
N ALA A 2 -4.66 22.72 -22.81
CA ALA A 2 -5.24 21.38 -22.92
C ALA A 2 -4.36 20.22 -22.38
N ASN A 3 -3.05 20.40 -22.28
CA ASN A 3 -2.09 19.36 -21.91
C ASN A 3 -1.44 19.57 -20.52
N GLN A 4 -2.11 20.25 -19.60
CA GLN A 4 -1.60 20.45 -18.24
C GLN A 4 -2.43 19.63 -17.24
N MET A 5 -1.77 19.10 -16.23
CA MET A 5 -2.37 18.38 -15.11
C MET A 5 -2.02 19.05 -13.79
N PHE A 6 -2.73 18.69 -12.72
CA PHE A 6 -2.27 18.89 -11.35
C PHE A 6 -2.33 17.56 -10.60
N CYS A 7 -1.26 17.19 -9.92
CA CYS A 7 -1.23 16.00 -9.06
C CYS A 7 -0.08 16.10 -8.05
N PHE A 8 -0.34 15.90 -6.78
CA PHE A 8 0.66 15.96 -5.70
C PHE A 8 0.48 14.81 -4.68
N GLN A 9 -0.17 13.71 -5.10
CA GLN A 9 -0.64 12.65 -4.20
C GLN A 9 0.44 11.64 -3.77
N CYS A 10 1.67 11.73 -4.27
CA CYS A 10 2.74 10.79 -3.92
C CYS A 10 4.08 11.49 -3.65
N GLU A 11 5.02 10.76 -3.06
CA GLU A 11 6.35 11.25 -2.70
C GLU A 11 7.18 11.69 -3.91
N GLN A 12 6.93 11.10 -5.09
CA GLN A 12 7.63 11.46 -6.33
C GLN A 12 7.19 12.79 -6.94
N THR A 13 6.19 13.45 -6.36
CA THR A 13 5.66 14.73 -6.84
C THR A 13 6.78 15.71 -7.22
N ALA A 14 6.69 16.28 -8.41
CA ALA A 14 7.71 17.16 -8.99
C ALA A 14 8.01 18.35 -8.07
N GLY A 15 9.29 18.52 -7.71
CA GLY A 15 9.74 19.61 -6.84
C GLY A 15 9.12 19.64 -5.45
N CYS A 16 8.53 18.54 -4.98
CA CYS A 16 7.73 18.47 -3.74
C CYS A 16 6.58 19.51 -3.68
N SER A 17 6.06 19.92 -4.83
CA SER A 17 4.98 20.92 -4.94
C SER A 17 3.80 20.46 -5.79
N GLY A 18 4.04 19.76 -6.90
CA GLY A 18 3.00 19.24 -7.78
C GLY A 18 3.51 18.89 -9.17
N CYS A 19 2.95 17.87 -9.79
CA CYS A 19 3.12 17.58 -11.20
C CYS A 19 2.11 18.42 -11.98
N THR A 20 2.58 19.38 -12.76
CA THR A 20 1.73 20.38 -13.48
C THR A 20 1.92 20.36 -15.00
N GLY A 21 2.82 19.51 -15.52
CA GLY A 21 3.14 19.41 -16.94
C GLY A 21 2.22 18.49 -17.74
N ALA A 22 2.73 18.00 -18.87
CA ALA A 22 2.04 17.03 -19.73
C ALA A 22 2.00 15.62 -19.13
N ALA A 23 2.90 15.31 -18.19
CA ALA A 23 2.95 14.05 -17.47
C ALA A 23 3.49 14.25 -16.04
N GLY A 24 3.09 13.38 -15.14
CA GLY A 24 3.65 13.25 -13.80
C GLY A 24 4.98 12.51 -13.81
N VAL A 25 5.73 12.61 -12.70
CA VAL A 25 7.00 11.88 -12.50
C VAL A 25 6.82 10.36 -12.62
N CYS A 26 5.68 9.84 -12.20
CA CYS A 26 5.30 8.41 -12.35
C CYS A 26 4.98 7.99 -13.79
N GLY A 27 4.98 8.89 -14.75
CA GLY A 27 4.61 8.62 -16.15
C GLY A 27 3.11 8.78 -16.46
N LYS A 28 2.26 9.08 -15.47
CA LYS A 28 0.84 9.34 -15.69
C LYS A 28 0.67 10.58 -16.57
N LYS A 29 -0.09 10.45 -17.69
CA LYS A 29 -0.35 11.55 -18.62
C LYS A 29 -1.42 12.50 -18.06
N ALA A 30 -1.43 13.74 -18.59
CA ALA A 30 -2.38 14.77 -18.15
C ALA A 30 -3.84 14.38 -18.39
N ASP A 31 -4.16 13.70 -19.49
CA ASP A 31 -5.51 13.19 -19.78
C ASP A 31 -5.94 12.11 -18.78
N THR A 32 -5.04 11.19 -18.42
CA THR A 32 -5.30 10.20 -17.37
C THR A 32 -5.55 10.85 -16.01
N ALA A 33 -4.77 11.87 -15.64
CA ALA A 33 -4.98 12.60 -14.39
C ALA A 33 -6.36 13.28 -14.34
N LYS A 34 -6.76 13.93 -15.44
CA LYS A 34 -8.09 14.57 -15.56
C LYS A 34 -9.25 13.57 -15.51
N LEU A 35 -9.06 12.38 -16.08
CA LEU A 35 -10.06 11.30 -15.95
C LEU A 35 -10.18 10.80 -14.50
N GLN A 36 -9.06 10.68 -13.79
CA GLN A 36 -9.08 10.32 -12.36
C GLN A 36 -9.72 11.42 -11.50
N ASP A 37 -9.51 12.69 -11.83
CA ASP A 37 -10.20 13.81 -11.17
C ASP A 37 -11.70 13.79 -11.49
N LYS A 38 -12.09 13.56 -12.75
CA LYS A 38 -13.51 13.37 -13.13
C LYS A 38 -14.15 12.22 -12.35
N LEU A 39 -13.48 11.08 -12.26
CA LEU A 39 -13.95 9.93 -11.50
C LEU A 39 -14.14 10.28 -10.02
N THR A 40 -13.18 10.99 -9.41
CA THR A 40 -13.26 11.43 -8.02
C THR A 40 -14.43 12.38 -7.78
N GLY A 41 -14.64 13.35 -8.68
CA GLY A 41 -15.79 14.26 -8.61
C GLY A 41 -17.14 13.53 -8.69
N LEU A 42 -17.22 12.50 -9.52
CA LEU A 42 -18.42 11.63 -9.59
C LEU A 42 -18.63 10.79 -8.33
N LEU A 43 -17.55 10.32 -7.70
CA LEU A 43 -17.64 9.61 -6.40
C LEU A 43 -18.15 10.55 -5.29
N ILE A 44 -17.75 11.82 -5.30
CA ILE A 44 -18.31 12.83 -4.38
C ILE A 44 -19.83 13.02 -4.64
N ASN A 45 -20.24 13.06 -5.90
CA ASN A 45 -21.67 13.12 -6.23
C ASN A 45 -22.41 11.84 -5.82
N LEU A 46 -21.77 10.67 -6.00
CA LEU A 46 -22.33 9.40 -5.54
C LEU A 46 -22.54 9.38 -4.02
N ALA A 47 -21.55 9.87 -3.27
CA ALA A 47 -21.63 9.95 -1.81
C ALA A 47 -22.78 10.87 -1.36
N ARG A 48 -23.00 11.99 -2.05
CA ARG A 48 -24.13 12.88 -1.78
C ARG A 48 -25.48 12.21 -2.06
N ALA A 49 -25.60 11.57 -3.23
CA ALA A 49 -26.81 10.83 -3.59
C ALA A 49 -27.11 9.67 -2.62
N ALA A 50 -26.07 8.95 -2.20
CA ALA A 50 -26.18 7.87 -1.22
C ALA A 50 -26.59 8.39 0.19
N SER A 51 -26.10 9.56 0.61
CA SER A 51 -26.48 10.17 1.89
C SER A 51 -27.96 10.61 1.91
N GLU A 52 -28.49 11.04 0.77
CA GLU A 52 -29.91 11.41 0.62
C GLU A 52 -30.82 10.18 0.51
N ASN A 53 -30.32 9.05 0.02
CA ASN A 53 -31.08 7.85 -0.32
C ASN A 53 -30.36 6.56 0.13
N GLU A 54 -29.98 6.50 1.39
CA GLU A 54 -29.20 5.39 1.96
C GLU A 54 -29.83 4.02 1.73
N HIS A 55 -31.17 3.93 1.75
CA HIS A 55 -31.93 2.71 1.53
C HIS A 55 -31.80 2.12 0.10
N LEU A 56 -31.29 2.89 -0.86
CA LEU A 56 -31.01 2.44 -2.22
C LEU A 56 -29.57 1.90 -2.39
N ARG A 57 -28.70 2.14 -1.41
CA ARG A 57 -27.33 1.62 -1.41
C ARG A 57 -27.34 0.09 -1.22
N ASN A 58 -26.41 -0.59 -1.86
CA ASN A 58 -26.24 -2.04 -1.78
C ASN A 58 -24.77 -2.45 -1.97
N ASP A 59 -24.46 -3.75 -1.83
CA ASP A 59 -23.11 -4.28 -1.92
C ASP A 59 -22.43 -3.97 -3.26
N SER A 60 -23.17 -3.93 -4.37
CA SER A 60 -22.60 -3.57 -5.68
C SER A 60 -22.22 -2.10 -5.77
N THR A 61 -22.97 -1.21 -5.07
CA THR A 61 -22.60 0.20 -4.94
C THR A 61 -21.31 0.35 -4.13
N ASP A 62 -21.22 -0.38 -3.02
CA ASP A 62 -20.02 -0.37 -2.16
C ASP A 62 -18.81 -0.89 -2.91
N ARG A 63 -18.94 -2.01 -3.63
CA ARG A 63 -17.86 -2.54 -4.47
C ARG A 63 -17.41 -1.54 -5.54
N LEU A 64 -18.34 -0.88 -6.22
CA LEU A 64 -18.02 0.13 -7.22
C LEU A 64 -17.23 1.32 -6.63
N VAL A 65 -17.54 1.74 -5.40
CA VAL A 65 -16.79 2.79 -4.69
C VAL A 65 -15.37 2.33 -4.40
N LEU A 66 -15.18 1.09 -3.95
CA LEU A 66 -13.85 0.51 -3.70
C LEU A 66 -13.02 0.45 -4.99
N ASP A 67 -13.59 -0.11 -6.07
CA ASP A 67 -12.94 -0.21 -7.38
C ASP A 67 -12.48 1.16 -7.89
N ALA A 68 -13.36 2.16 -7.77
CA ALA A 68 -13.10 3.51 -8.26
C ALA A 68 -12.05 4.25 -7.42
N LEU A 69 -12.11 4.18 -6.10
CA LEU A 69 -11.10 4.78 -5.22
C LEU A 69 -9.73 4.12 -5.41
N PHE A 70 -9.69 2.79 -5.44
CA PHE A 70 -8.45 2.04 -5.63
C PHE A 70 -7.82 2.33 -7.00
N THR A 71 -8.62 2.43 -8.07
CA THR A 71 -8.16 2.80 -9.42
C THR A 71 -7.40 4.14 -9.44
N THR A 72 -7.71 5.07 -8.54
CA THR A 72 -7.08 6.40 -8.49
C THR A 72 -5.80 6.47 -7.66
N ILE A 73 -5.39 5.39 -6.99
CA ILE A 73 -4.12 5.31 -6.26
C ILE A 73 -2.93 5.45 -7.22
N THR A 74 -1.81 5.92 -6.70
CA THR A 74 -0.57 6.08 -7.47
C THR A 74 -0.09 4.74 -8.03
N ASN A 75 0.26 4.72 -9.31
CA ASN A 75 0.80 3.56 -10.03
C ASN A 75 -0.12 2.32 -10.01
N VAL A 76 -1.42 2.53 -10.15
CA VAL A 76 -2.44 1.47 -10.32
C VAL A 76 -2.93 1.44 -11.76
N ASN A 77 -3.64 2.46 -12.19
CA ASN A 77 -4.29 2.45 -13.50
C ASN A 77 -3.84 3.62 -14.38
N PHE A 78 -3.25 3.28 -15.53
CA PHE A 78 -2.80 4.21 -16.57
C PHE A 78 -3.63 4.10 -17.85
N ASN A 79 -4.65 3.22 -17.87
CA ASN A 79 -5.47 2.96 -19.05
C ASN A 79 -6.72 3.84 -19.04
N ASN A 80 -6.75 4.79 -19.96
CA ASN A 80 -7.86 5.72 -20.09
C ASN A 80 -9.19 5.05 -20.46
N GLU A 81 -9.17 3.88 -21.12
CA GLU A 81 -10.39 3.17 -21.53
C GLU A 81 -11.07 2.56 -20.31
N THR A 82 -10.32 1.86 -19.47
CA THR A 82 -10.85 1.27 -18.23
C THR A 82 -11.34 2.33 -17.25
N ILE A 83 -10.65 3.50 -17.17
CA ILE A 83 -11.11 4.62 -16.33
C ILE A 83 -12.42 5.21 -16.89
N ARG A 84 -12.59 5.34 -18.23
CA ARG A 84 -13.85 5.82 -18.82
C ARG A 84 -15.01 4.86 -18.61
N ASP A 85 -14.76 3.55 -18.69
CA ASP A 85 -15.76 2.55 -18.35
C ASP A 85 -16.23 2.71 -16.90
N LEU A 86 -15.28 2.82 -15.97
CA LEU A 86 -15.58 3.03 -14.56
C LEU A 86 -16.33 4.35 -14.29
N ILE A 87 -15.96 5.43 -14.99
CA ILE A 87 -16.72 6.69 -14.98
C ILE A 87 -18.18 6.45 -15.41
N SER A 88 -18.41 5.71 -16.49
CA SER A 88 -19.75 5.44 -16.98
C SER A 88 -20.58 4.61 -15.99
N ARG A 89 -19.96 3.66 -15.32
CA ARG A 89 -20.59 2.85 -14.25
C ARG A 89 -20.96 3.73 -13.04
N VAL A 90 -20.04 4.60 -12.59
CA VAL A 90 -20.34 5.52 -11.48
C VAL A 90 -21.42 6.53 -11.85
N GLU A 91 -21.40 7.08 -13.07
CA GLU A 91 -22.48 7.96 -13.55
C GLU A 91 -23.86 7.27 -13.58
N ALA A 92 -23.91 5.99 -13.97
CA ALA A 92 -25.14 5.20 -13.93
C ALA A 92 -25.63 4.99 -12.49
N GLU A 93 -24.73 4.73 -11.57
CA GLU A 93 -25.05 4.51 -10.17
C GLU A 93 -25.51 5.81 -9.46
N VAL A 94 -24.89 6.95 -9.77
CA VAL A 94 -25.38 8.28 -9.30
C VAL A 94 -26.84 8.49 -9.77
N ARG A 95 -27.15 8.19 -11.03
CA ARG A 95 -28.53 8.29 -11.54
C ARG A 95 -29.48 7.34 -10.83
N ARG A 96 -29.06 6.13 -10.51
CA ARG A 96 -29.88 5.12 -9.78
C ARG A 96 -30.19 5.58 -8.36
N LEU A 97 -29.21 6.19 -7.68
CA LEU A 97 -29.37 6.70 -6.31
C LEU A 97 -30.03 8.09 -6.25
N SER A 98 -30.25 8.75 -7.39
CA SER A 98 -30.93 10.06 -7.51
C SER A 98 -32.24 9.89 -8.29
N PRO A 99 -33.29 9.30 -7.68
CA PRO A 99 -34.55 9.06 -8.38
C PRO A 99 -35.17 10.37 -8.86
N MET A 100 -35.75 10.34 -10.06
CA MET A 100 -36.43 11.48 -10.66
C MET A 100 -37.62 11.90 -9.80
N CYS A 101 -37.73 13.21 -9.56
CA CYS A 101 -38.93 13.76 -8.96
C CYS A 101 -40.14 13.49 -9.86
N PRO A 102 -41.25 12.92 -9.35
CA PRO A 102 -42.44 12.63 -10.16
C PRO A 102 -43.08 13.87 -10.80
N THR A 103 -42.78 15.05 -10.29
CA THR A 103 -43.40 16.33 -10.71
C THR A 103 -42.51 17.21 -11.60
N CYS A 104 -41.17 17.01 -11.54
CA CYS A 104 -40.25 17.76 -12.38
C CYS A 104 -39.43 16.76 -13.20
N ALA A 105 -39.63 16.62 -14.47
CA ALA A 105 -38.93 15.67 -15.37
C ALA A 105 -37.37 15.78 -15.38
N VAL A 106 -36.77 16.19 -14.26
CA VAL A 106 -35.34 16.38 -13.99
C VAL A 106 -35.00 15.67 -12.70
N PRO A 107 -33.80 15.04 -12.58
CA PRO A 107 -33.31 14.48 -11.32
C PRO A 107 -33.34 15.55 -10.21
N CYS A 108 -33.92 15.22 -9.04
CA CYS A 108 -34.04 16.13 -7.90
C CYS A 108 -32.73 16.32 -7.12
N GLY A 109 -31.60 15.80 -7.56
CA GLY A 109 -30.28 16.10 -7.01
C GLY A 109 -29.51 17.04 -7.92
N LYS A 110 -28.59 17.81 -7.38
CA LYS A 110 -27.65 18.62 -8.18
C LYS A 110 -26.85 17.69 -9.07
N THR A 111 -27.27 17.56 -10.32
CA THR A 111 -26.62 16.71 -11.35
C THR A 111 -25.32 17.34 -11.87
N GLU A 112 -24.95 18.52 -11.37
CA GLU A 112 -23.71 19.16 -11.74
C GLU A 112 -22.52 18.34 -11.19
N GLN A 113 -21.66 17.90 -12.11
CA GLN A 113 -20.47 17.15 -11.75
C GLN A 113 -19.61 18.00 -10.80
N PHE A 114 -19.18 17.40 -9.68
CA PHE A 114 -18.28 18.07 -8.76
C PHE A 114 -16.93 18.34 -9.45
N ASP A 115 -16.52 19.61 -9.44
CA ASP A 115 -15.26 20.03 -10.03
C ASP A 115 -14.13 19.95 -9.01
N MET A 116 -13.16 19.07 -9.25
CA MET A 116 -11.99 18.86 -8.39
C MET A 116 -11.08 20.10 -8.33
N ASP A 117 -11.13 21.01 -9.30
CA ASP A 117 -10.37 22.25 -9.25
C ASP A 117 -10.78 23.11 -8.04
N THR A 118 -12.01 22.98 -7.55
CA THR A 118 -12.47 23.65 -6.32
C THR A 118 -11.67 23.21 -5.09
N ILE A 119 -11.15 21.99 -5.08
CA ILE A 119 -10.28 21.49 -4.01
C ILE A 119 -8.83 21.92 -4.26
N TRP A 120 -8.35 21.73 -5.48
CA TRP A 120 -6.94 21.99 -5.81
C TRP A 120 -6.57 23.48 -5.71
N THR A 121 -7.56 24.38 -5.85
CA THR A 121 -7.40 25.84 -5.73
C THR A 121 -7.93 26.43 -4.42
N ALA A 122 -8.40 25.59 -3.49
CA ALA A 122 -8.86 26.02 -2.18
C ALA A 122 -7.72 26.63 -1.34
N ASP A 123 -8.11 27.30 -0.24
CA ASP A 123 -7.16 27.67 0.81
C ASP A 123 -6.22 26.52 1.16
N GLU A 124 -4.96 26.82 1.46
CA GLU A 124 -3.90 25.82 1.60
C GLU A 124 -4.18 24.82 2.72
N ASP A 125 -4.74 25.28 3.85
CA ASP A 125 -5.06 24.41 4.99
C ASP A 125 -6.26 23.52 4.67
N ILE A 126 -7.29 24.08 4.04
CA ILE A 126 -8.48 23.34 3.61
C ILE A 126 -8.11 22.31 2.57
N ARG A 127 -7.29 22.68 1.56
CA ARG A 127 -6.76 21.76 0.56
C ARG A 127 -5.97 20.62 1.22
N SER A 128 -5.13 20.94 2.21
CA SER A 128 -4.34 19.97 2.96
C SER A 128 -5.22 18.95 3.69
N LEU A 129 -6.21 19.40 4.46
CA LEU A 129 -7.11 18.52 5.20
C LEU A 129 -7.97 17.65 4.27
N LYS A 130 -8.54 18.23 3.21
CA LYS A 130 -9.29 17.47 2.20
C LYS A 130 -8.42 16.45 1.47
N SER A 131 -7.16 16.77 1.21
CA SER A 131 -6.20 15.84 0.62
C SER A 131 -5.88 14.69 1.57
N LEU A 132 -5.70 14.95 2.86
CA LEU A 132 -5.51 13.91 3.87
C LEU A 132 -6.70 12.95 3.94
N ILE A 133 -7.93 13.47 3.94
CA ILE A 133 -9.15 12.63 3.90
C ILE A 133 -9.17 11.80 2.61
N LEU A 134 -9.08 12.46 1.44
CA LEU A 134 -9.19 11.81 0.14
C LEU A 134 -8.11 10.74 -0.07
N PHE A 135 -6.85 11.07 0.26
CA PHE A 135 -5.74 10.12 0.07
C PHE A 135 -5.80 9.01 1.12
N GLY A 136 -6.25 9.32 2.34
CA GLY A 136 -6.49 8.32 3.37
C GLY A 136 -7.54 7.30 2.94
N ILE A 137 -8.73 7.74 2.49
CA ILE A 137 -9.78 6.81 2.03
C ILE A 137 -9.40 6.05 0.75
N ARG A 138 -8.59 6.63 -0.15
CA ARG A 138 -8.03 5.89 -1.29
C ARG A 138 -7.15 4.74 -0.82
N GLY A 139 -6.24 4.98 0.13
CA GLY A 139 -5.38 3.94 0.70
C GLY A 139 -6.19 2.85 1.41
N MET A 140 -7.17 3.26 2.22
CA MET A 140 -8.08 2.34 2.92
C MET A 140 -8.92 1.49 1.95
N ALA A 141 -9.34 2.06 0.82
CA ALA A 141 -10.11 1.34 -0.20
C ALA A 141 -9.36 0.13 -0.77
N ALA A 142 -8.02 0.21 -0.90
CA ALA A 142 -7.22 -0.93 -1.31
C ALA A 142 -7.31 -2.09 -0.30
N TYR A 143 -7.27 -1.80 1.00
CA TYR A 143 -7.37 -2.81 2.05
C TYR A 143 -8.78 -3.41 2.12
N ALA A 144 -9.81 -2.57 2.06
CA ALA A 144 -11.20 -3.03 2.02
C ALA A 144 -11.48 -3.87 0.76
N TYR A 145 -10.88 -3.51 -0.37
CA TYR A 145 -10.96 -4.29 -1.62
C TYR A 145 -10.41 -5.70 -1.44
N HIS A 146 -9.19 -5.86 -0.89
CA HIS A 146 -8.58 -7.17 -0.67
C HIS A 146 -9.37 -8.01 0.34
N ALA A 147 -9.94 -7.40 1.38
CA ALA A 147 -10.82 -8.11 2.29
C ALA A 147 -12.11 -8.57 1.58
N ALA A 148 -12.72 -7.71 0.77
CA ALA A 148 -13.95 -8.03 0.03
C ALA A 148 -13.76 -9.13 -1.01
N VAL A 149 -12.59 -9.23 -1.66
CA VAL A 149 -12.25 -10.33 -2.58
C VAL A 149 -12.27 -11.68 -1.87
N LEU A 150 -11.95 -11.71 -0.57
CA LEU A 150 -12.03 -12.90 0.28
C LEU A 150 -13.40 -13.10 0.95
N GLY A 151 -14.38 -12.26 0.63
CA GLY A 151 -15.74 -12.33 1.19
C GLY A 151 -15.91 -11.64 2.54
N TYR A 152 -14.94 -10.83 2.98
CA TYR A 152 -14.99 -10.10 4.24
C TYR A 152 -15.32 -8.63 3.98
N THR A 153 -16.42 -8.15 4.56
CA THR A 153 -16.87 -6.76 4.49
C THR A 153 -17.26 -6.25 5.88
N ASP A 154 -17.20 -4.94 6.07
CA ASP A 154 -17.61 -4.26 7.28
C ASP A 154 -18.45 -3.03 6.92
N SER A 155 -19.65 -2.92 7.48
CA SER A 155 -20.61 -1.86 7.15
C SER A 155 -20.15 -0.46 7.61
N GLU A 156 -19.40 -0.39 8.72
CA GLU A 156 -18.84 0.88 9.22
C GLU A 156 -17.72 1.36 8.27
N VAL A 157 -16.84 0.46 7.87
CA VAL A 157 -15.78 0.76 6.89
C VAL A 157 -16.41 1.22 5.57
N ASN A 158 -17.39 0.48 5.05
CA ASN A 158 -18.06 0.83 3.79
C ASN A 158 -18.79 2.18 3.89
N SER A 159 -19.47 2.47 5.00
CA SER A 159 -20.18 3.73 5.21
C SER A 159 -19.23 4.92 5.33
N PHE A 160 -18.05 4.70 5.86
CA PHE A 160 -17.07 5.78 6.01
C PHE A 160 -16.53 6.30 4.67
N PHE A 161 -16.47 5.47 3.62
CA PHE A 161 -16.08 5.97 2.28
C PHE A 161 -17.01 7.07 1.80
N TYR A 162 -18.32 6.92 2.00
CA TYR A 162 -19.31 7.93 1.64
C TYR A 162 -19.16 9.18 2.51
N LYS A 163 -18.97 9.01 3.82
CA LYS A 163 -18.74 10.13 4.75
C LYS A 163 -17.48 10.93 4.37
N GLY A 164 -16.38 10.23 4.08
CA GLY A 164 -15.12 10.88 3.67
C GLY A 164 -15.26 11.62 2.34
N LEU A 165 -15.88 11.01 1.33
CA LEU A 165 -16.13 11.64 0.03
C LEU A 165 -17.08 12.85 0.18
N PHE A 166 -18.12 12.72 1.01
CA PHE A 166 -19.03 13.83 1.32
C PHE A 166 -18.26 15.01 1.93
N ALA A 167 -17.45 14.75 2.97
CA ALA A 167 -16.65 15.78 3.64
C ALA A 167 -15.68 16.50 2.68
N VAL A 168 -15.03 15.76 1.78
CA VAL A 168 -14.16 16.32 0.74
C VAL A 168 -14.96 17.25 -0.19
N GLY A 169 -16.23 16.90 -0.48
CA GLY A 169 -17.13 17.66 -1.35
C GLY A 169 -17.72 18.92 -0.72
N GLU A 170 -17.71 19.07 0.61
CA GLU A 170 -18.34 20.20 1.29
C GLU A 170 -17.54 21.49 1.11
N LYS A 171 -18.21 22.54 0.65
CA LYS A 171 -17.56 23.82 0.28
C LYS A 171 -17.32 24.73 1.49
N ASP A 172 -18.22 24.68 2.46
CA ASP A 172 -18.25 25.62 3.59
C ASP A 172 -17.59 25.06 4.86
N TRP A 173 -17.04 23.83 4.80
CA TRP A 173 -16.35 23.22 5.93
C TRP A 173 -14.94 23.78 6.09
N GLY A 174 -14.66 24.23 7.32
CA GLY A 174 -13.35 24.70 7.75
C GLY A 174 -12.53 23.64 8.47
N MET A 175 -11.45 24.09 9.12
CA MET A 175 -10.55 23.20 9.87
C MET A 175 -11.28 22.47 11.00
N ASN A 176 -12.24 23.11 11.67
CA ASN A 176 -12.97 22.54 12.81
C ASN A 176 -13.83 21.33 12.42
N GLU A 177 -14.38 21.35 11.20
CA GLU A 177 -15.20 20.25 10.67
C GLU A 177 -14.33 19.16 10.03
N LEU A 178 -13.26 19.55 9.32
CA LEU A 178 -12.42 18.62 8.55
C LEU A 178 -11.43 17.83 9.41
N LEU A 179 -10.81 18.46 10.44
CA LEU A 179 -9.78 17.80 11.25
C LEU A 179 -10.31 16.56 12.01
N PRO A 180 -11.52 16.58 12.60
CA PRO A 180 -12.11 15.36 13.17
C PRO A 180 -12.25 14.23 12.14
N ILE A 181 -12.64 14.54 10.89
CA ILE A 181 -12.76 13.53 9.83
C ILE A 181 -11.38 12.96 9.45
N VAL A 182 -10.33 13.78 9.40
CA VAL A 182 -8.96 13.30 9.17
C VAL A 182 -8.55 12.26 10.21
N LEU A 183 -8.85 12.50 11.50
CA LEU A 183 -8.53 11.55 12.57
C LEU A 183 -9.41 10.30 12.52
N GLU A 184 -10.67 10.44 12.12
CA GLU A 184 -11.59 9.32 11.93
C GLU A 184 -11.18 8.42 10.74
N VAL A 185 -10.56 8.96 9.68
CA VAL A 185 -9.90 8.12 8.65
C VAL A 185 -8.94 7.13 9.30
N GLY A 186 -8.14 7.61 10.27
CA GLY A 186 -7.18 6.76 10.99
C GLY A 186 -7.86 5.67 11.82
N GLU A 187 -8.94 6.01 12.52
CA GLU A 187 -9.75 5.06 13.30
C GLU A 187 -10.34 3.96 12.42
N VAL A 188 -11.04 4.36 11.35
CA VAL A 188 -11.71 3.41 10.47
C VAL A 188 -10.72 2.59 9.67
N ASN A 189 -9.57 3.18 9.28
CA ASN A 189 -8.51 2.42 8.63
C ASN A 189 -7.91 1.35 9.54
N LEU A 190 -7.81 1.60 10.85
CA LEU A 190 -7.38 0.57 11.80
C LEU A 190 -8.36 -0.62 11.81
N LYS A 191 -9.67 -0.37 11.79
CA LYS A 191 -10.71 -1.41 11.66
C LYS A 191 -10.60 -2.14 10.32
N CYS A 192 -10.35 -1.40 9.25
CA CYS A 192 -10.18 -1.96 7.90
C CYS A 192 -8.94 -2.88 7.81
N MET A 193 -7.81 -2.46 8.38
CA MET A 193 -6.61 -3.31 8.43
C MET A 193 -6.84 -4.56 9.30
N ALA A 194 -7.56 -4.44 10.42
CA ALA A 194 -7.97 -5.58 11.24
C ALA A 194 -8.86 -6.56 10.47
N LEU A 195 -9.79 -6.05 9.67
CA LEU A 195 -10.65 -6.86 8.80
C LEU A 195 -9.82 -7.63 7.76
N LEU A 196 -8.85 -6.98 7.12
CA LEU A 196 -7.98 -7.63 6.14
C LEU A 196 -7.03 -8.64 6.79
N ASP A 197 -6.45 -8.34 7.96
CA ASP A 197 -5.65 -9.29 8.75
C ASP A 197 -6.47 -10.55 9.07
N LYS A 198 -7.72 -10.37 9.53
CA LYS A 198 -8.64 -11.48 9.77
C LYS A 198 -8.92 -12.27 8.48
N ALA A 199 -9.24 -11.60 7.38
CA ALA A 199 -9.52 -12.24 6.11
C ALA A 199 -8.32 -13.08 5.62
N ASN A 200 -7.12 -12.54 5.68
CA ASN A 200 -5.91 -13.23 5.28
C ASN A 200 -5.57 -14.42 6.20
N THR A 201 -5.62 -14.23 7.52
CA THR A 201 -5.23 -15.28 8.48
C THR A 201 -6.26 -16.40 8.55
N GLU A 202 -7.56 -16.12 8.44
CA GLU A 202 -8.61 -17.15 8.36
C GLU A 202 -8.57 -17.93 7.04
N THR A 203 -8.14 -17.28 5.94
CA THR A 203 -8.08 -17.91 4.62
C THR A 203 -6.79 -18.69 4.39
N TYR A 204 -5.65 -18.15 4.83
CA TYR A 204 -4.33 -18.68 4.47
C TYR A 204 -3.53 -19.21 5.68
N GLY A 205 -4.07 -19.07 6.89
CA GLY A 205 -3.39 -19.38 8.15
C GLY A 205 -2.50 -18.25 8.64
N ASP A 206 -2.09 -18.31 9.90
CA ASP A 206 -1.15 -17.33 10.46
C ASP A 206 0.24 -17.49 9.82
N PRO A 207 0.88 -16.39 9.42
CA PRO A 207 2.23 -16.42 8.85
C PRO A 207 3.25 -17.04 9.80
N VAL A 208 4.11 -17.87 9.25
CA VAL A 208 5.22 -18.54 9.94
C VAL A 208 6.54 -18.06 9.35
N PRO A 209 7.54 -17.72 10.19
CA PRO A 209 8.85 -17.28 9.70
C PRO A 209 9.48 -18.26 8.71
N VAL A 210 9.95 -17.74 7.60
CA VAL A 210 10.53 -18.53 6.52
C VAL A 210 11.67 -17.78 5.83
N LYS A 211 12.73 -18.51 5.50
CA LYS A 211 13.81 -18.04 4.64
C LYS A 211 13.45 -18.28 3.18
N VAL A 212 13.43 -17.22 2.38
CA VAL A 212 13.03 -17.21 0.97
C VAL A 212 14.25 -16.99 0.09
N PRO A 213 14.59 -17.93 -0.81
CA PRO A 213 15.74 -17.79 -1.69
C PRO A 213 15.49 -16.74 -2.78
N LEU A 214 16.56 -16.10 -3.24
CA LEU A 214 16.58 -15.21 -4.39
C LEU A 214 17.08 -15.89 -5.67
N THR A 215 17.42 -17.17 -5.60
CA THR A 215 17.80 -17.98 -6.76
C THR A 215 16.56 -18.36 -7.56
N VAL A 216 16.63 -18.17 -8.88
CA VAL A 216 15.61 -18.64 -9.83
C VAL A 216 16.09 -19.94 -10.46
N GLU A 217 15.33 -21.02 -10.25
CA GLU A 217 15.60 -22.33 -10.83
C GLU A 217 15.41 -22.30 -12.35
N LYS A 218 16.15 -23.15 -13.06
CA LYS A 218 16.00 -23.33 -14.52
C LYS A 218 14.59 -23.77 -14.89
N GLY A 219 14.15 -23.39 -16.09
CA GLY A 219 12.86 -23.78 -16.65
C GLY A 219 11.81 -22.68 -16.60
N PRO A 220 10.59 -22.95 -17.05
CA PRO A 220 9.52 -21.98 -17.11
C PRO A 220 9.15 -21.43 -15.72
N PHE A 221 8.95 -20.13 -15.64
CA PHE A 221 8.49 -19.49 -14.40
C PHE A 221 7.61 -18.28 -14.68
N ILE A 222 6.87 -17.85 -13.67
CA ILE A 222 6.05 -16.64 -13.64
C ILE A 222 6.51 -15.79 -12.45
N VAL A 223 6.61 -14.48 -12.65
CA VAL A 223 6.78 -13.52 -11.56
C VAL A 223 5.43 -12.88 -11.26
N ILE A 224 4.99 -12.93 -10.01
CA ILE A 224 3.77 -12.27 -9.55
C ILE A 224 4.13 -11.13 -8.60
N THR A 225 3.55 -9.95 -8.81
CA THR A 225 3.82 -8.74 -8.03
C THR A 225 2.53 -8.01 -7.67
N GLY A 226 2.58 -7.20 -6.62
CA GLY A 226 1.43 -6.51 -6.05
C GLY A 226 1.12 -7.03 -4.65
N HIS A 227 -0.18 -7.07 -4.27
CA HIS A 227 -0.58 -7.36 -2.89
C HIS A 227 -1.62 -8.49 -2.79
N ASP A 228 -2.30 -8.84 -3.90
CA ASP A 228 -3.46 -9.72 -3.86
C ASP A 228 -3.06 -11.19 -3.68
N LEU A 229 -3.32 -11.73 -2.50
CA LEU A 229 -3.02 -13.13 -2.17
C LEU A 229 -4.02 -14.09 -2.82
N TYR A 230 -5.23 -13.63 -3.17
CA TYR A 230 -6.23 -14.45 -3.83
C TYR A 230 -5.81 -14.77 -5.27
N ASP A 231 -5.35 -13.77 -6.02
CA ASP A 231 -4.80 -13.99 -7.36
C ASP A 231 -3.58 -14.92 -7.33
N LEU A 232 -2.69 -14.78 -6.34
CA LEU A 232 -1.57 -15.72 -6.17
C LEU A 232 -2.07 -17.14 -5.92
N LYS A 233 -3.06 -17.33 -5.04
CA LYS A 233 -3.63 -18.65 -4.76
C LYS A 233 -4.19 -19.28 -6.04
N LEU A 234 -5.01 -18.55 -6.79
CA LEU A 234 -5.59 -19.04 -8.04
C LEU A 234 -4.52 -19.35 -9.09
N LEU A 235 -3.46 -18.53 -9.18
CA LEU A 235 -2.33 -18.81 -10.07
C LEU A 235 -1.60 -20.09 -9.66
N LEU A 236 -1.36 -20.32 -8.37
CA LEU A 236 -0.76 -21.53 -7.85
C LEU A 236 -1.60 -22.77 -8.17
N GLU A 237 -2.93 -22.70 -7.98
CA GLU A 237 -3.85 -23.77 -8.33
C GLU A 237 -3.83 -24.08 -9.84
N GLN A 238 -3.86 -23.05 -10.69
CA GLN A 238 -3.86 -23.22 -12.15
C GLN A 238 -2.51 -23.66 -12.71
N THR A 239 -1.41 -23.47 -12.02
CA THR A 239 -0.05 -23.87 -12.45
C THR A 239 0.41 -25.21 -11.84
N GLU A 240 -0.34 -25.79 -10.91
CA GLU A 240 0.01 -27.05 -10.28
C GLU A 240 0.20 -28.17 -11.31
N GLY A 241 1.32 -28.89 -11.21
CA GLY A 241 1.68 -29.97 -12.11
C GLY A 241 2.09 -29.57 -13.54
N LYS A 242 2.12 -28.28 -13.88
CA LYS A 242 2.47 -27.80 -15.23
C LYS A 242 3.98 -27.56 -15.46
N GLY A 243 4.82 -27.83 -14.46
CA GLY A 243 6.27 -27.62 -14.56
C GLY A 243 6.68 -26.14 -14.64
N ILE A 244 5.87 -25.27 -14.05
CA ILE A 244 6.10 -23.81 -13.98
C ILE A 244 6.37 -23.46 -12.52
N ASN A 245 7.47 -22.75 -12.26
CA ASN A 245 7.77 -22.20 -10.94
C ASN A 245 7.19 -20.79 -10.78
N ILE A 246 6.75 -20.44 -9.58
CA ILE A 246 6.23 -19.12 -9.25
C ILE A 246 7.22 -18.42 -8.31
N TYR A 247 7.50 -17.15 -8.65
CA TYR A 247 8.35 -16.25 -7.86
C TYR A 247 7.56 -15.00 -7.51
N THR A 248 7.62 -14.61 -6.26
CA THR A 248 7.05 -13.34 -5.78
C THR A 248 7.97 -12.17 -6.11
N HIS A 249 7.40 -10.97 -6.12
CA HIS A 249 8.15 -9.71 -6.23
C HIS A 249 7.49 -8.64 -5.36
N GLY A 250 8.28 -7.73 -4.80
CA GLY A 250 7.76 -6.59 -4.04
C GLY A 250 6.91 -7.02 -2.84
N GLU A 251 5.71 -6.47 -2.74
CA GLU A 251 4.77 -6.74 -1.62
C GLU A 251 4.16 -8.16 -1.64
N MET A 252 4.47 -8.97 -2.64
CA MET A 252 4.04 -10.38 -2.65
C MET A 252 4.96 -11.29 -1.83
N LEU A 253 6.18 -10.86 -1.46
CA LEU A 253 7.13 -11.65 -0.64
C LEU A 253 6.50 -12.27 0.62
N PRO A 254 5.68 -11.55 1.42
CA PRO A 254 5.09 -12.12 2.64
C PRO A 254 4.20 -13.34 2.42
N ALA A 255 3.74 -13.58 1.19
CA ALA A 255 2.95 -14.76 0.83
C ALA A 255 3.64 -16.08 1.19
N HIS A 256 4.98 -16.11 1.17
CA HIS A 256 5.77 -17.30 1.57
C HIS A 256 5.61 -17.68 3.05
N GLY A 257 5.15 -16.76 3.91
CA GLY A 257 4.88 -17.04 5.31
C GLY A 257 3.55 -17.74 5.56
N TYR A 258 2.58 -17.61 4.65
CA TYR A 258 1.23 -18.18 4.85
C TYR A 258 1.19 -19.68 4.57
N PRO A 259 0.77 -20.54 5.52
CA PRO A 259 0.77 -22.00 5.38
C PRO A 259 0.03 -22.49 4.15
N GLU A 260 -1.17 -21.95 3.86
CA GLU A 260 -2.01 -22.39 2.74
C GLU A 260 -1.45 -22.00 1.35
N LEU A 261 -0.56 -21.02 1.28
CA LEU A 261 0.15 -20.65 0.06
C LEU A 261 1.48 -21.41 -0.04
N LYS A 262 2.21 -21.53 1.07
CA LYS A 262 3.48 -22.23 1.14
C LYS A 262 3.39 -23.73 0.84
N LYS A 263 2.21 -24.34 1.00
CA LYS A 263 2.00 -25.78 0.68
C LYS A 263 2.25 -26.12 -0.78
N TYR A 264 2.18 -25.15 -1.70
CA TYR A 264 2.45 -25.36 -3.12
C TYR A 264 3.97 -25.40 -3.36
N PRO A 265 4.54 -26.58 -3.76
CA PRO A 265 5.99 -26.76 -3.85
C PRO A 265 6.65 -25.96 -4.98
N HIS A 266 5.86 -25.45 -5.92
CA HIS A 266 6.32 -24.61 -7.02
C HIS A 266 6.26 -23.10 -6.72
N LEU A 267 5.81 -22.69 -5.53
CA LEU A 267 6.08 -21.36 -4.98
C LEU A 267 7.52 -21.36 -4.43
N LYS A 268 8.50 -20.93 -5.24
CA LYS A 268 9.92 -21.22 -5.03
C LYS A 268 10.66 -20.15 -4.24
N GLY A 269 10.51 -18.90 -4.61
CA GLY A 269 11.33 -17.82 -4.04
C GLY A 269 10.85 -16.44 -4.43
N ASN A 270 11.70 -15.45 -4.21
CA ASN A 270 11.43 -14.06 -4.54
C ASN A 270 12.35 -13.60 -5.67
N PHE A 271 11.80 -12.95 -6.68
CA PHE A 271 12.51 -12.35 -7.79
C PHE A 271 12.67 -10.85 -7.56
N GLY A 272 13.90 -10.35 -7.64
CA GLY A 272 14.14 -8.92 -7.51
C GLY A 272 13.84 -8.35 -6.11
N THR A 273 13.51 -7.06 -6.08
CA THR A 273 13.35 -6.28 -4.84
C THR A 273 12.03 -5.50 -4.83
N ALA A 274 12.08 -4.19 -4.65
CA ALA A 274 10.89 -3.35 -4.53
C ALA A 274 10.48 -2.69 -5.85
N TRP A 275 9.29 -2.11 -5.88
CA TRP A 275 8.65 -1.48 -7.02
C TRP A 275 9.54 -0.49 -7.79
N GLN A 276 10.40 0.27 -7.11
CA GLN A 276 11.28 1.26 -7.75
C GLN A 276 12.36 0.65 -8.65
N ASN A 277 12.64 -0.64 -8.51
CA ASN A 277 13.67 -1.35 -9.28
C ASN A 277 13.10 -2.14 -10.46
N GLN A 278 11.77 -2.26 -10.61
CA GLN A 278 11.09 -3.07 -11.63
C GLN A 278 11.66 -2.87 -13.04
N GLN A 279 11.86 -1.63 -13.47
CA GLN A 279 12.32 -1.32 -14.82
C GLN A 279 13.74 -1.83 -15.12
N LYS A 280 14.55 -2.08 -14.09
CA LYS A 280 15.88 -2.69 -14.19
C LYS A 280 15.80 -4.20 -14.03
N GLU A 281 15.04 -4.66 -13.05
CA GLU A 281 14.96 -6.07 -12.67
C GLU A 281 14.22 -6.91 -13.70
N PHE A 282 13.18 -6.36 -14.34
CA PHE A 282 12.41 -7.05 -15.39
C PHE A 282 13.00 -6.89 -16.80
N ALA A 283 14.08 -6.13 -16.95
CA ALA A 283 14.71 -5.99 -18.26
C ALA A 283 15.14 -7.35 -18.81
N ASP A 284 14.67 -7.70 -20.01
CA ASP A 284 14.97 -8.95 -20.74
C ASP A 284 14.66 -10.25 -19.97
N ILE A 285 13.80 -10.20 -18.95
CA ILE A 285 13.37 -11.38 -18.20
C ILE A 285 12.74 -12.42 -19.16
N PRO A 286 13.12 -13.72 -19.07
CA PRO A 286 12.54 -14.78 -19.91
C PRO A 286 11.26 -15.39 -19.29
N ALA A 287 10.40 -14.57 -18.71
CA ALA A 287 9.17 -14.99 -18.01
C ALA A 287 8.08 -13.92 -18.11
N PRO A 288 6.81 -14.28 -18.04
CA PRO A 288 5.73 -13.31 -17.85
C PRO A 288 5.73 -12.76 -16.43
N ILE A 289 5.20 -11.53 -16.31
CA ILE A 289 5.06 -10.78 -15.06
C ILE A 289 3.58 -10.45 -14.89
N LEU A 290 2.96 -10.94 -13.81
CA LEU A 290 1.57 -10.66 -13.45
C LEU A 290 1.51 -9.59 -12.36
N PHE A 291 0.92 -8.46 -12.69
CA PHE A 291 0.63 -7.38 -11.74
C PHE A 291 -0.79 -7.53 -11.21
N THR A 292 -0.92 -7.75 -9.94
CA THR A 292 -2.23 -7.87 -9.27
C THR A 292 -2.73 -6.54 -8.74
N THR A 293 -1.83 -5.66 -8.31
CA THR A 293 -2.15 -4.33 -7.80
C THR A 293 -1.00 -3.36 -8.06
N ASN A 294 -0.98 -2.21 -7.36
CA ASN A 294 0.16 -1.29 -7.39
C ASN A 294 1.41 -1.93 -6.69
N CYS A 295 2.61 -1.47 -6.93
CA CYS A 295 2.91 -0.35 -7.81
C CYS A 295 3.34 -0.86 -9.18
N LEU A 296 2.62 -0.46 -10.22
CA LEU A 296 3.05 -0.70 -11.60
C LEU A 296 3.91 0.48 -12.06
N MET A 297 5.20 0.25 -12.34
CA MET A 297 6.02 1.22 -13.06
C MET A 297 5.76 1.07 -14.56
N PRO A 298 5.69 2.17 -15.35
CA PRO A 298 5.48 2.07 -16.80
C PRO A 298 6.42 1.03 -17.43
N PRO A 299 5.88 -0.05 -18.04
CA PRO A 299 6.69 -1.11 -18.60
C PRO A 299 7.59 -0.62 -19.74
N LYS A 300 8.84 -1.09 -19.77
CA LYS A 300 9.78 -0.80 -20.85
C LYS A 300 9.64 -1.79 -22.01
N PRO A 301 10.02 -1.39 -23.24
CA PRO A 301 9.95 -2.27 -24.43
C PRO A 301 10.65 -3.62 -24.27
N SER A 302 11.68 -3.71 -23.42
CA SER A 302 12.42 -4.97 -23.17
C SER A 302 11.61 -6.05 -22.47
N TYR A 303 10.45 -5.71 -21.85
CA TYR A 303 9.61 -6.68 -21.16
C TYR A 303 8.10 -6.39 -21.24
N SER A 304 7.67 -5.30 -21.86
CA SER A 304 6.23 -4.92 -21.92
C SER A 304 5.34 -5.99 -22.54
N ASP A 305 5.85 -6.74 -23.52
CA ASP A 305 5.13 -7.85 -24.17
C ASP A 305 4.95 -9.10 -23.27
N LYS A 306 5.54 -9.07 -22.07
CA LYS A 306 5.48 -10.14 -21.07
C LYS A 306 4.70 -9.74 -19.82
N VAL A 307 4.19 -8.51 -19.79
CA VAL A 307 3.40 -7.99 -18.66
C VAL A 307 1.94 -8.36 -18.84
N PHE A 308 1.32 -8.77 -17.74
CA PHE A 308 -0.10 -9.02 -17.59
C PHE A 308 -0.60 -8.26 -16.35
N THR A 309 -1.86 -7.83 -16.40
CA THR A 309 -2.50 -7.13 -15.27
C THR A 309 -3.80 -7.82 -14.92
N THR A 310 -4.26 -7.65 -13.70
CA THR A 310 -5.56 -8.12 -13.23
C THR A 310 -6.16 -7.10 -12.25
N GLU A 311 -7.39 -7.31 -11.78
CA GLU A 311 -8.09 -6.43 -10.84
C GLU A 311 -8.22 -4.98 -11.37
N VAL A 312 -7.94 -4.00 -10.53
CA VAL A 312 -8.02 -2.58 -10.90
C VAL A 312 -6.74 -2.04 -11.57
N VAL A 313 -5.67 -2.84 -11.59
CA VAL A 313 -4.43 -2.42 -12.22
C VAL A 313 -4.53 -2.58 -13.74
N SER A 314 -4.19 -1.54 -14.48
CA SER A 314 -4.27 -1.56 -15.95
C SER A 314 -3.28 -0.60 -16.58
N TYR A 315 -2.74 -1.02 -17.73
CA TYR A 315 -1.84 -0.20 -18.53
C TYR A 315 -2.22 -0.35 -20.02
N PRO A 316 -2.12 0.71 -20.84
CA PRO A 316 -2.45 0.64 -22.27
C PRO A 316 -1.69 -0.50 -22.98
N GLU A 317 -2.38 -1.21 -23.85
CA GLU A 317 -1.81 -2.28 -24.69
C GLU A 317 -1.32 -3.53 -23.93
N ILE A 318 -1.46 -3.58 -22.61
CA ILE A 318 -1.12 -4.75 -21.78
C ILE A 318 -2.35 -5.67 -21.67
N VAL A 319 -2.12 -6.98 -21.77
CA VAL A 319 -3.17 -7.98 -21.58
C VAL A 319 -3.67 -7.95 -20.14
N HIS A 320 -4.98 -7.77 -20.00
CA HIS A 320 -5.66 -7.75 -18.72
C HIS A 320 -6.43 -9.06 -18.52
N VAL A 321 -6.19 -9.73 -17.40
CA VAL A 321 -6.95 -10.91 -16.97
C VAL A 321 -8.24 -10.44 -16.31
N GLY A 322 -9.37 -10.93 -16.80
CA GLY A 322 -10.70 -10.52 -16.36
C GLY A 322 -11.12 -11.07 -14.99
N GLU A 323 -12.38 -10.83 -14.66
CA GLU A 323 -12.99 -11.29 -13.39
C GLU A 323 -13.08 -12.82 -13.28
N ASP A 324 -13.04 -13.53 -14.41
CA ASP A 324 -13.01 -15.00 -14.47
C ASP A 324 -11.70 -15.61 -13.97
N LYS A 325 -10.67 -14.77 -13.79
CA LYS A 325 -9.36 -15.18 -13.29
C LYS A 325 -8.72 -16.34 -14.08
N ASP A 326 -8.96 -16.38 -15.38
CA ASP A 326 -8.31 -17.35 -16.28
C ASP A 326 -6.86 -16.89 -16.57
N PHE A 327 -5.90 -17.49 -15.89
CA PHE A 327 -4.46 -17.22 -16.09
C PHE A 327 -3.86 -18.03 -17.25
N THR A 328 -4.65 -18.71 -18.07
CA THR A 328 -4.16 -19.45 -19.25
C THR A 328 -3.21 -18.62 -20.13
N PRO A 329 -3.48 -17.34 -20.46
CA PRO A 329 -2.55 -16.55 -21.28
C PRO A 329 -1.19 -16.32 -20.62
N VAL A 330 -1.14 -16.18 -19.29
CA VAL A 330 0.11 -16.03 -18.52
C VAL A 330 0.89 -17.34 -18.52
N ILE A 331 0.18 -18.47 -18.32
CA ILE A 331 0.72 -19.83 -18.29
C ILE A 331 1.33 -20.18 -19.66
N GLU A 332 0.60 -19.96 -20.74
CA GLU A 332 1.06 -20.21 -22.11
C GLU A 332 2.31 -19.38 -22.45
N LYS A 333 2.32 -18.11 -22.03
CA LYS A 333 3.49 -17.23 -22.22
C LYS A 333 4.71 -17.76 -21.46
N ALA A 334 4.53 -18.26 -20.23
CA ALA A 334 5.63 -18.85 -19.45
C ALA A 334 6.22 -20.09 -20.14
N LEU A 335 5.37 -20.99 -20.62
CA LEU A 335 5.78 -22.19 -21.36
C LEU A 335 6.49 -21.84 -22.67
N ALA A 336 6.02 -20.83 -23.40
CA ALA A 336 6.63 -20.38 -24.65
C ALA A 336 8.00 -19.75 -24.44
N LEU A 337 8.19 -19.00 -23.37
CA LEU A 337 9.46 -18.35 -23.02
C LEU A 337 10.50 -19.32 -22.44
N ARG A 338 10.07 -20.44 -21.87
CA ARG A 338 10.92 -21.53 -21.32
C ARG A 338 11.81 -21.16 -20.13
N GLY A 339 11.82 -19.92 -19.68
CA GLY A 339 12.63 -19.46 -18.55
C GLY A 339 14.13 -19.50 -18.79
N TYR A 340 14.91 -19.54 -17.69
CA TYR A 340 16.37 -19.64 -17.77
C TYR A 340 16.81 -21.07 -18.10
N PRO A 341 17.88 -21.25 -18.89
CA PRO A 341 18.40 -22.59 -19.24
C PRO A 341 19.15 -23.26 -18.08
N GLU A 342 19.56 -22.49 -17.08
CA GLU A 342 20.24 -22.94 -15.87
C GLU A 342 19.79 -22.10 -14.67
N ASP A 343 20.08 -22.56 -13.45
CA ASP A 343 19.75 -21.81 -12.24
C ASP A 343 20.46 -20.45 -12.23
N ARG A 344 19.73 -19.38 -11.92
CA ARG A 344 20.25 -18.01 -11.84
C ARG A 344 20.27 -17.54 -10.39
N ARG A 345 21.47 -17.27 -9.91
CA ARG A 345 21.65 -16.69 -8.59
C ARG A 345 21.48 -15.16 -8.68
N PHE A 346 20.56 -14.64 -7.90
CA PHE A 346 20.39 -13.21 -7.68
C PHE A 346 20.70 -12.89 -6.22
N THR A 347 20.98 -11.63 -5.97
CA THR A 347 21.21 -11.10 -4.63
C THR A 347 20.32 -9.89 -4.40
N GLY A 348 20.01 -9.63 -3.13
CA GLY A 348 19.46 -8.35 -2.71
C GLY A 348 20.46 -7.20 -2.92
N ILE A 349 20.05 -5.99 -2.60
CA ILE A 349 20.87 -4.79 -2.85
C ILE A 349 22.15 -4.73 -2.00
N ASN A 350 22.23 -5.48 -0.92
CA ASN A 350 23.39 -5.57 -0.03
C ASN A 350 24.22 -6.85 -0.24
N GLY A 351 23.83 -7.70 -1.19
CA GLY A 351 24.56 -8.90 -1.56
C GLY A 351 24.08 -10.21 -0.92
N GLY A 352 23.04 -10.18 -0.10
CA GLY A 352 22.41 -11.38 0.46
C GLY A 352 21.69 -12.20 -0.62
N ASP A 353 21.72 -13.53 -0.53
CA ASP A 353 21.13 -14.48 -1.49
C ASP A 353 19.73 -14.97 -1.09
N SER A 354 19.24 -14.49 0.03
CA SER A 354 17.96 -14.87 0.63
C SER A 354 17.45 -13.77 1.55
N VAL A 355 16.15 -13.78 1.81
CA VAL A 355 15.47 -12.86 2.73
C VAL A 355 14.58 -13.65 3.68
N MET A 356 14.28 -13.07 4.85
CA MET A 356 13.32 -13.64 5.81
C MET A 356 12.02 -12.88 5.75
N THR A 357 10.89 -13.59 5.93
CA THR A 357 9.55 -13.00 6.10
C THR A 357 8.70 -13.88 7.02
N GLY A 358 7.46 -13.46 7.32
CA GLY A 358 6.51 -14.26 8.12
C GLY A 358 6.49 -13.93 9.61
N PHE A 359 7.12 -12.86 10.05
CA PHE A 359 7.10 -12.39 11.45
C PHE A 359 5.86 -11.52 11.76
N ALA A 360 4.66 -12.00 11.37
CA ALA A 360 3.42 -11.34 11.74
C ALA A 360 3.14 -11.46 13.25
N ARG A 361 2.04 -10.83 13.72
CA ARG A 361 1.73 -10.73 15.16
C ARG A 361 1.82 -12.05 15.92
N ASN A 362 1.24 -13.15 15.39
CA ASN A 362 1.25 -14.42 16.10
C ASN A 362 2.66 -15.00 16.22
N ALA A 363 3.49 -14.89 15.18
CA ALA A 363 4.87 -15.35 15.21
C ALA A 363 5.70 -14.58 16.26
N VAL A 364 5.58 -13.24 16.30
CA VAL A 364 6.32 -12.43 17.27
C VAL A 364 5.79 -12.60 18.69
N LEU A 365 4.46 -12.61 18.86
CA LEU A 365 3.83 -12.75 20.18
C LEU A 365 4.01 -14.13 20.81
N SER A 366 4.22 -15.20 20.01
CA SER A 366 4.60 -16.52 20.54
C SER A 366 5.93 -16.50 21.29
N HIS A 367 6.80 -15.52 21.00
CA HIS A 367 8.08 -15.27 21.68
C HIS A 367 8.03 -14.08 22.64
N ALA A 368 6.84 -13.53 22.95
CA ALA A 368 6.72 -12.33 23.78
C ALA A 368 7.40 -12.47 25.15
N GLY A 369 7.29 -13.64 25.80
CA GLY A 369 7.97 -13.91 27.07
C GLY A 369 9.49 -13.82 26.95
N GLU A 370 10.07 -14.42 25.92
CA GLU A 370 11.51 -14.40 25.64
C GLU A 370 11.99 -12.97 25.32
N ILE A 371 11.20 -12.22 24.56
CA ILE A 371 11.47 -10.81 24.22
C ILE A 371 11.47 -9.95 25.49
N VAL A 372 10.45 -10.10 26.33
CA VAL A 372 10.34 -9.34 27.61
C VAL A 372 11.52 -9.64 28.53
N GLU A 373 11.90 -10.90 28.69
CA GLU A 373 13.05 -11.28 29.50
C GLU A 373 14.38 -10.77 28.89
N ALA A 374 14.53 -10.79 27.57
CA ALA A 374 15.70 -10.23 26.89
C ALA A 374 15.82 -8.71 27.10
N VAL A 375 14.72 -7.97 27.10
CA VAL A 375 14.68 -6.53 27.39
C VAL A 375 15.03 -6.28 28.86
N LYS A 376 14.43 -7.01 29.81
CA LYS A 376 14.74 -6.90 31.25
C LYS A 376 16.20 -7.22 31.56
N ALA A 377 16.76 -8.22 30.87
CA ALA A 377 18.17 -8.60 30.97
C ALA A 377 19.11 -7.66 30.21
N LYS A 378 18.62 -6.58 29.59
CA LYS A 378 19.37 -5.63 28.77
C LYS A 378 20.13 -6.29 27.59
N LYS A 379 19.63 -7.42 27.09
CA LYS A 379 20.11 -8.06 25.85
C LYS A 379 19.50 -7.36 24.61
N ILE A 380 18.28 -6.83 24.76
CA ILE A 380 17.64 -5.96 23.78
C ILE A 380 17.49 -4.60 24.43
N SER A 381 18.17 -3.60 23.90
CA SER A 381 18.13 -2.23 24.39
C SER A 381 17.01 -1.42 23.73
N ARG A 382 16.67 -1.74 22.47
CA ARG A 382 15.71 -0.96 21.68
C ARG A 382 15.14 -1.75 20.51
N PHE A 383 13.93 -1.36 20.12
CA PHE A 383 13.29 -1.76 18.88
C PHE A 383 13.26 -0.56 17.93
N PHE A 384 13.54 -0.82 16.65
CA PHE A 384 13.36 0.14 15.59
C PHE A 384 12.31 -0.39 14.62
N LEU A 385 11.21 0.33 14.42
CA LEU A 385 10.30 0.07 13.31
C LEU A 385 10.78 0.90 12.12
N VAL A 386 11.54 0.26 11.23
CA VAL A 386 12.03 0.86 9.98
C VAL A 386 11.20 0.29 8.83
N ALA A 387 10.20 1.04 8.40
CA ALA A 387 9.15 0.50 7.55
C ALA A 387 8.57 1.52 6.57
N GLY A 388 7.75 1.04 5.64
CA GLY A 388 7.01 1.84 4.68
C GLY A 388 7.42 1.61 3.22
N CYS A 389 7.08 2.53 2.33
CA CYS A 389 7.21 2.31 0.88
C CYS A 389 8.55 2.75 0.29
N ASP A 390 9.22 3.72 0.91
CA ASP A 390 10.40 4.44 0.42
C ASP A 390 10.17 5.08 -0.97
N GLY A 391 11.16 5.75 -1.52
CA GLY A 391 11.08 6.45 -2.78
C GLY A 391 12.03 5.92 -3.85
N ALA A 392 11.81 6.34 -5.11
CA ALA A 392 12.56 5.88 -6.26
C ALA A 392 13.76 6.76 -6.65
N LYS A 393 13.93 7.93 -6.02
CA LYS A 393 15.02 8.85 -6.42
C LYS A 393 16.40 8.20 -6.23
N PRO A 394 17.32 8.32 -7.20
CA PRO A 394 18.67 7.79 -7.08
C PRO A 394 19.43 8.36 -5.88
N GLY A 395 20.35 7.57 -5.31
CA GLY A 395 21.22 7.99 -4.21
C GLY A 395 20.54 7.96 -2.83
N ARG A 396 19.36 7.39 -2.69
CA ARG A 396 18.66 7.24 -1.41
C ARG A 396 19.10 5.97 -0.71
N ASN A 397 20.05 6.10 0.22
CA ASN A 397 20.52 4.99 1.04
C ASN A 397 20.20 5.17 2.53
N TYR A 398 19.43 6.20 2.89
CA TYR A 398 19.18 6.55 4.29
C TYR A 398 18.77 5.34 5.14
N TYR A 399 17.76 4.58 4.72
CA TYR A 399 17.24 3.44 5.52
C TYR A 399 18.24 2.29 5.60
N THR A 400 18.99 2.02 4.54
CA THR A 400 20.08 1.03 4.55
C THR A 400 21.17 1.44 5.55
N ASP A 401 21.62 2.69 5.46
CA ASP A 401 22.71 3.21 6.28
C ASP A 401 22.27 3.38 7.74
N PHE A 402 20.99 3.74 7.97
CA PHE A 402 20.40 3.79 9.30
C PHE A 402 20.43 2.40 9.96
N VAL A 403 19.92 1.37 9.29
CA VAL A 403 19.86 0.00 9.83
C VAL A 403 21.26 -0.56 10.10
N LYS A 404 22.22 -0.31 9.20
CA LYS A 404 23.61 -0.74 9.39
C LYS A 404 24.30 -0.12 10.63
N GLN A 405 23.85 1.05 11.06
CA GLN A 405 24.42 1.80 12.20
C GLN A 405 23.64 1.58 13.50
N THR A 406 22.54 0.82 13.48
CA THR A 406 21.82 0.50 14.73
C THR A 406 22.67 -0.32 15.69
N PRO A 407 22.56 -0.11 17.02
CA PRO A 407 23.28 -0.89 18.01
C PRO A 407 23.09 -2.41 17.83
N GLU A 408 24.11 -3.19 18.13
CA GLU A 408 24.08 -4.67 17.98
C GLU A 408 23.04 -5.33 18.90
N ASP A 409 22.68 -4.68 20.01
CA ASP A 409 21.66 -5.09 20.97
C ASP A 409 20.26 -4.54 20.63
N SER A 410 20.00 -4.15 19.38
CA SER A 410 18.70 -3.66 18.92
C SER A 410 18.05 -4.60 17.93
N MET A 411 16.71 -4.63 17.93
CA MET A 411 15.87 -5.38 16.99
C MET A 411 15.28 -4.43 15.95
N ILE A 412 15.19 -4.89 14.70
CA ILE A 412 14.62 -4.15 13.57
C ILE A 412 13.32 -4.84 13.16
N LEU A 413 12.19 -4.17 13.36
CA LEU A 413 10.91 -4.57 12.80
C LEU A 413 10.73 -3.85 11.47
N THR A 414 10.25 -4.55 10.46
CA THR A 414 10.00 -3.96 9.14
C THR A 414 8.75 -4.51 8.49
N LEU A 415 8.22 -3.78 7.52
CA LEU A 415 7.10 -4.18 6.66
C LEU A 415 7.09 -3.31 5.40
N ALA A 416 6.27 -3.69 4.42
CA ALA A 416 6.12 -3.01 3.14
C ALA A 416 7.40 -2.99 2.29
N CYS A 417 7.40 -2.27 1.16
CA CYS A 417 8.51 -2.27 0.21
C CYS A 417 9.83 -1.69 0.73
N GLY A 418 9.78 -0.84 1.76
CA GLY A 418 10.98 -0.25 2.38
C GLY A 418 11.95 -1.27 2.95
N LYS A 419 11.45 -2.45 3.34
CA LYS A 419 12.26 -3.59 3.80
C LYS A 419 13.40 -3.95 2.85
N TYR A 420 13.20 -3.85 1.55
CA TYR A 420 14.20 -4.23 0.54
C TYR A 420 15.46 -3.38 0.54
N ARG A 421 15.49 -2.29 1.30
CA ARG A 421 16.72 -1.52 1.52
C ARG A 421 17.73 -2.25 2.38
N PHE A 422 17.29 -3.25 3.18
CA PHE A 422 18.17 -3.89 4.18
C PHE A 422 17.78 -5.32 4.55
N ASN A 423 16.67 -5.90 4.05
CA ASN A 423 16.21 -7.23 4.48
C ASN A 423 17.09 -8.39 4.01
N ASP A 424 18.04 -8.12 3.12
CA ASP A 424 19.07 -9.07 2.68
C ASP A 424 20.39 -8.94 3.49
N LEU A 425 20.42 -8.08 4.53
CA LEU A 425 21.55 -8.01 5.47
C LEU A 425 21.46 -9.14 6.49
N ASP A 426 22.62 -9.71 6.81
CA ASP A 426 22.77 -10.58 7.98
C ASP A 426 23.30 -9.74 9.16
N LEU A 427 22.39 -9.38 10.07
CA LEU A 427 22.74 -8.65 11.30
C LEU A 427 22.87 -9.58 12.52
N GLY A 428 22.77 -10.91 12.32
CA GLY A 428 22.82 -11.88 13.40
C GLY A 428 21.51 -12.01 14.17
N GLU A 429 21.58 -12.59 15.35
CA GLU A 429 20.44 -12.95 16.20
C GLU A 429 20.61 -12.44 17.63
N ILE A 430 19.50 -12.19 18.34
CA ILE A 430 19.45 -11.94 19.77
C ILE A 430 18.47 -12.92 20.39
N GLY A 431 18.97 -13.79 21.29
CA GLY A 431 18.13 -14.78 21.98
C GLY A 431 17.51 -15.85 21.04
N GLY A 432 18.14 -16.13 19.89
CA GLY A 432 17.62 -17.07 18.89
C GLY A 432 16.61 -16.46 17.91
N LEU A 433 16.37 -15.15 17.99
CA LEU A 433 15.53 -14.41 17.06
C LEU A 433 16.39 -13.56 16.11
N PRO A 434 16.14 -13.55 14.80
CA PRO A 434 16.87 -12.70 13.88
C PRO A 434 16.65 -11.24 14.22
N ARG A 435 17.70 -10.43 14.11
CA ARG A 435 17.59 -8.99 14.40
C ARG A 435 16.70 -8.24 13.43
N ILE A 436 16.51 -8.74 12.19
CA ILE A 436 15.56 -8.18 11.22
C ILE A 436 14.35 -9.11 11.15
N MET A 437 13.18 -8.57 11.46
CA MET A 437 11.89 -9.27 11.39
C MET A 437 10.96 -8.59 10.40
N ASP A 438 10.73 -9.22 9.25
CA ASP A 438 9.73 -8.76 8.28
C ASP A 438 8.32 -9.21 8.70
N MET A 439 7.50 -8.26 9.09
CA MET A 439 6.15 -8.46 9.60
C MET A 439 5.10 -8.64 8.49
N GLY A 440 5.42 -8.29 7.23
CA GLY A 440 4.51 -8.53 6.12
C GLY A 440 4.37 -7.38 5.12
N GLN A 441 3.18 -7.30 4.52
CA GLN A 441 2.78 -6.24 3.59
C GLN A 441 2.50 -4.92 4.34
N CYS A 442 2.17 -3.86 3.60
CA CYS A 442 1.86 -2.56 4.23
C CYS A 442 0.64 -2.61 5.16
N ASN A 443 -0.41 -3.39 4.85
CA ASN A 443 -1.56 -3.62 5.74
C ASN A 443 -1.18 -4.34 7.04
N ASP A 444 -0.08 -5.09 7.06
CA ASP A 444 0.44 -5.74 8.27
C ASP A 444 1.06 -4.74 9.27
N ALA A 445 0.95 -3.42 8.99
CA ALA A 445 1.06 -2.40 10.02
C ALA A 445 0.11 -2.67 11.21
N TYR A 446 -1.03 -3.35 10.96
CA TYR A 446 -1.88 -3.85 12.03
C TYR A 446 -1.16 -4.83 12.95
N SER A 447 -0.40 -5.79 12.39
CA SER A 447 0.45 -6.70 13.16
C SER A 447 1.47 -5.95 14.03
N ALA A 448 2.13 -4.93 13.47
CA ALA A 448 3.08 -4.11 14.22
C ALA A 448 2.42 -3.36 15.39
N ILE A 449 1.23 -2.82 15.17
CA ILE A 449 0.44 -2.14 16.22
C ILE A 449 0.05 -3.13 17.32
N GLN A 450 -0.42 -4.34 16.97
CA GLN A 450 -0.80 -5.36 17.94
C GLN A 450 0.41 -5.84 18.78
N VAL A 451 1.56 -6.03 18.14
CA VAL A 451 2.81 -6.37 18.84
C VAL A 451 3.22 -5.27 19.81
N ALA A 452 3.20 -3.99 19.37
CA ALA A 452 3.55 -2.86 20.23
C ALA A 452 2.58 -2.74 21.41
N ALA A 453 1.27 -2.91 21.20
CA ALA A 453 0.27 -2.88 22.28
C ALA A 453 0.50 -4.01 23.29
N ALA A 454 0.70 -5.24 22.83
CA ALA A 454 0.94 -6.39 23.69
C ALA A 454 2.25 -6.26 24.50
N LEU A 455 3.31 -5.71 23.90
CA LEU A 455 4.56 -5.43 24.64
C LEU A 455 4.36 -4.31 25.67
N ALA A 456 3.60 -3.25 25.35
CA ALA A 456 3.27 -2.19 26.30
C ALA A 456 2.52 -2.74 27.51
N ASP A 457 1.51 -3.58 27.29
CA ASP A 457 0.78 -4.26 28.35
C ASP A 457 1.70 -5.15 29.21
N ALA A 458 2.59 -5.93 28.58
CA ALA A 458 3.54 -6.80 29.28
C ALA A 458 4.56 -6.03 30.14
N PHE A 459 4.90 -4.79 29.74
CA PHE A 459 5.77 -3.90 30.51
C PHE A 459 5.00 -2.99 31.48
N GLY A 460 3.66 -2.95 31.40
CA GLY A 460 2.81 -2.08 32.23
C GLY A 460 2.98 -0.60 31.91
N CYS A 461 3.21 -0.25 30.65
CA CYS A 461 3.44 1.12 30.19
C CYS A 461 2.59 1.45 28.95
N GLY A 462 2.61 2.71 28.49
CA GLY A 462 2.03 3.11 27.20
C GLY A 462 2.93 2.74 26.03
N VAL A 463 2.36 2.64 24.81
CA VAL A 463 3.14 2.35 23.59
C VAL A 463 4.24 3.40 23.36
N ASN A 464 3.98 4.66 23.68
CA ASN A 464 4.95 5.75 23.57
C ASN A 464 6.12 5.68 24.60
N ASP A 465 5.98 4.85 25.64
CA ASP A 465 6.98 4.64 26.68
C ASP A 465 7.86 3.40 26.42
N LEU A 466 7.51 2.61 25.41
CA LEU A 466 8.33 1.49 24.97
C LEU A 466 9.69 1.97 24.45
N PRO A 467 10.76 1.15 24.55
CA PRO A 467 12.02 1.42 23.88
C PRO A 467 11.88 1.17 22.37
N LEU A 468 10.87 1.79 21.74
CA LEU A 468 10.50 1.67 20.33
C LEU A 468 10.70 3.02 19.64
N SER A 469 11.40 3.01 18.52
CA SER A 469 11.59 4.18 17.66
C SER A 469 11.04 3.91 16.27
N MET A 470 10.27 4.85 15.73
CA MET A 470 9.64 4.73 14.43
C MET A 470 10.36 5.59 13.40
N VAL A 471 10.91 4.93 12.36
CA VAL A 471 11.62 5.56 11.24
C VAL A 471 10.91 5.14 9.97
N LEU A 472 9.91 5.91 9.59
CA LEU A 472 8.95 5.54 8.57
C LEU A 472 9.25 6.21 7.23
N SER A 473 8.96 5.48 6.16
CA SER A 473 8.97 6.00 4.80
C SER A 473 7.57 5.98 4.19
N TRP A 474 7.30 6.92 3.30
CA TRP A 474 6.04 6.94 2.57
C TRP A 474 6.28 7.10 1.07
N TYR A 475 5.30 6.66 0.30
CA TYR A 475 5.32 6.85 -1.15
C TYR A 475 3.92 7.22 -1.68
N GLU A 476 2.89 6.49 -1.28
CA GLU A 476 1.54 6.64 -1.81
C GLU A 476 0.46 6.53 -0.73
N GLN A 477 -0.78 6.46 -1.12
CA GLN A 477 -1.97 6.66 -0.31
C GLN A 477 -2.13 5.66 0.84
N LYS A 478 -1.66 4.41 0.67
CA LYS A 478 -1.72 3.42 1.77
C LYS A 478 -0.83 3.82 2.94
N ALA A 479 0.32 4.46 2.68
CA ALA A 479 1.14 5.01 3.75
C ALA A 479 0.44 6.18 4.48
N VAL A 480 -0.39 6.97 3.77
CA VAL A 480 -1.16 8.06 4.39
C VAL A 480 -2.18 7.50 5.38
N CYS A 481 -3.01 6.52 4.99
CA CYS A 481 -4.01 5.97 5.90
C CYS A 481 -3.38 5.25 7.10
N ILE A 482 -2.24 4.56 6.94
CA ILE A 482 -1.49 3.96 8.05
C ILE A 482 -1.00 5.04 9.02
N LEU A 483 -0.38 6.11 8.51
CA LEU A 483 0.07 7.22 9.35
C LEU A 483 -1.11 7.79 10.15
N LEU A 484 -2.25 8.04 9.52
CA LEU A 484 -3.45 8.53 10.21
C LEU A 484 -3.93 7.56 11.30
N SER A 485 -3.81 6.24 11.11
CA SER A 485 -4.10 5.26 12.17
C SER A 485 -3.15 5.37 13.36
N LEU A 486 -1.86 5.58 13.12
CA LEU A 486 -0.89 5.83 14.20
C LEU A 486 -1.21 7.12 14.97
N LEU A 487 -1.62 8.19 14.26
CA LEU A 487 -2.02 9.46 14.89
C LEU A 487 -3.32 9.32 15.69
N HIS A 488 -4.31 8.56 15.19
CA HIS A 488 -5.52 8.23 15.94
C HIS A 488 -5.20 7.53 17.27
N LEU A 489 -4.28 6.59 17.26
CA LEU A 489 -3.79 5.89 18.45
C LEU A 489 -2.92 6.75 19.37
N GLY A 490 -2.66 8.01 19.02
CA GLY A 490 -1.83 8.92 19.81
C GLY A 490 -0.34 8.59 19.79
N ILE A 491 0.12 7.84 18.79
CA ILE A 491 1.55 7.51 18.64
C ILE A 491 2.34 8.77 18.31
N ARG A 492 3.52 8.89 18.92
CA ARG A 492 4.39 10.07 18.85
C ARG A 492 5.82 9.70 18.45
N ASN A 493 6.65 10.71 18.22
CA ASN A 493 8.10 10.58 17.97
C ASN A 493 8.40 9.81 16.68
N ILE A 494 7.70 10.15 15.57
CA ILE A 494 7.86 9.51 14.28
C ILE A 494 8.86 10.31 13.45
N LEU A 495 9.94 9.68 12.98
CA LEU A 495 10.76 10.19 11.89
C LEU A 495 10.13 9.76 10.57
N LEU A 496 9.79 10.73 9.71
CA LEU A 496 9.09 10.50 8.44
C LEU A 496 9.94 10.96 7.25
N GLY A 497 10.14 10.09 6.32
CA GLY A 497 10.90 10.36 5.10
C GLY A 497 10.36 9.62 3.87
N PRO A 498 11.14 9.70 2.78
CA PRO A 498 12.37 10.47 2.58
C PRO A 498 12.14 11.97 2.35
N THR A 499 10.89 12.39 2.12
CA THR A 499 10.43 13.78 2.07
C THR A 499 9.11 13.91 2.80
N LEU A 500 8.74 15.13 3.22
CA LEU A 500 7.40 15.36 3.73
C LEU A 500 6.40 15.45 2.57
N PRO A 501 5.11 15.07 2.79
CA PRO A 501 4.09 15.14 1.76
C PRO A 501 3.83 16.57 1.26
N ALA A 502 3.84 16.76 -0.07
CA ALA A 502 3.63 18.06 -0.71
C ALA A 502 2.22 18.65 -0.46
N PHE A 503 1.28 17.82 -0.07
CA PHE A 503 -0.11 18.24 0.22
C PHE A 503 -0.30 18.69 1.68
N ILE A 504 0.72 18.67 2.51
CA ILE A 504 0.65 19.15 3.89
C ILE A 504 1.01 20.63 3.93
N SER A 505 0.07 21.47 4.36
CA SER A 505 0.29 22.89 4.56
C SER A 505 1.18 23.17 5.78
N PRO A 506 1.83 24.34 5.87
CA PRO A 506 2.65 24.70 7.04
C PRO A 506 1.88 24.65 8.37
N ASN A 507 0.63 25.09 8.40
CA ASN A 507 -0.18 25.07 9.63
C ASN A 507 -0.56 23.65 10.04
N VAL A 508 -0.96 22.79 9.09
CA VAL A 508 -1.24 21.38 9.36
C VAL A 508 0.05 20.66 9.80
N LEU A 509 1.19 20.97 9.18
CA LEU A 509 2.49 20.41 9.61
C LEU A 509 2.83 20.83 11.04
N ASN A 510 2.67 22.11 11.39
CA ASN A 510 2.91 22.60 12.76
C ASN A 510 2.03 21.86 13.76
N PHE A 511 0.75 21.66 13.47
CA PHE A 511 -0.15 20.86 14.30
C PHE A 511 0.38 19.42 14.50
N LEU A 512 0.85 18.77 13.44
CA LEU A 512 1.39 17.41 13.51
C LEU A 512 2.69 17.36 14.34
N VAL A 513 3.56 18.35 14.19
CA VAL A 513 4.80 18.47 14.96
C VAL A 513 4.49 18.71 16.45
N GLU A 514 3.62 19.67 16.76
CA GLU A 514 3.31 20.03 18.16
C GLU A 514 2.60 18.89 18.90
N LYS A 515 1.63 18.24 18.24
CA LYS A 515 0.80 17.22 18.88
C LYS A 515 1.46 15.85 18.93
N TYR A 516 2.18 15.45 17.87
CA TYR A 516 2.69 14.09 17.69
C TYR A 516 4.22 14.00 17.61
N ASN A 517 4.92 15.12 17.62
CA ASN A 517 6.38 15.20 17.47
C ASN A 517 6.87 14.45 16.20
N ILE A 518 6.19 14.68 15.08
CA ILE A 518 6.65 14.17 13.77
C ILE A 518 7.81 15.05 13.30
N ALA A 519 8.88 14.42 12.83
CA ALA A 519 10.04 15.13 12.30
C ALA A 519 10.49 14.50 10.97
N PRO A 520 11.05 15.29 10.04
CA PRO A 520 11.68 14.73 8.85
C PRO A 520 12.94 13.94 9.21
N THR A 521 13.24 12.90 8.41
CA THR A 521 14.55 12.25 8.46
C THR A 521 15.65 13.23 8.04
N THR A 522 16.83 13.13 8.65
CA THR A 522 18.00 13.97 8.33
C THR A 522 19.15 13.12 7.80
N THR A 523 20.17 12.83 8.62
CA THR A 523 21.18 11.82 8.34
C THR A 523 21.05 10.66 9.31
N PRO A 524 21.40 9.42 8.94
CA PRO A 524 21.34 8.27 9.84
C PRO A 524 22.05 8.52 11.17
N GLU A 525 23.23 9.12 11.14
CA GLU A 525 24.05 9.43 12.33
C GLU A 525 23.37 10.41 13.25
N ASN A 526 22.82 11.51 12.69
CA ASN A 526 22.14 12.54 13.48
C ASN A 526 20.84 12.00 14.11
N ASP A 527 20.07 11.24 13.32
CA ASP A 527 18.80 10.70 13.77
C ASP A 527 19.02 9.60 14.83
N LEU A 528 20.01 8.72 14.66
CA LEU A 528 20.40 7.73 15.67
C LEU A 528 20.89 8.41 16.94
N LYS A 529 21.75 9.45 16.83
CA LYS A 529 22.20 10.21 17.99
C LYS A 529 21.03 10.86 18.73
N LYS A 530 20.04 11.41 18.02
CA LYS A 530 18.84 11.99 18.64
C LYS A 530 17.98 10.93 19.36
N ILE A 531 17.90 9.73 18.81
CA ILE A 531 17.10 8.61 19.36
C ILE A 531 17.78 7.97 20.57
N LEU A 532 19.10 7.83 20.52
CA LEU A 532 19.85 7.08 21.54
C LEU A 532 20.35 7.97 22.70
N GLY A 533 20.43 9.28 22.52
CA GLY A 533 20.88 10.26 23.51
C GLY A 533 22.32 10.65 23.29
#